data_a21f50a32a1893c2f28fd04fe1421257
#
_entry.id   a21f50a32a1893c2f28fd04fe1421257
#
_cell.length_a   1.000
_cell.length_b   1.000
_cell.length_c   1.000
_cell.angle_alpha   90.00
_cell.angle_beta   90.00
_cell.angle_gamma   90.00
#
_symmetry.space_group_name_H-M   'P 1'
#
loop_
_entity.id
_entity.type
_entity.pdbx_description
1 polymer ?
#
loop_
_entity_poly.entity_id
_entity_poly.type
_entity_poly.pdbx_seq_one_letter_code
_entity_poly.pdbx_strand_id
1 'polypeptide(L)'
;MGMDVTVCLSDHNPDVVAFERERRLSRHAIVYHAESVDATHVPSALPGFRTMFSAFHHLDLGQARAALADAVAHGEGIAVFEMGGRGVLMLLAVLPVPLRVLLTVPFIRPFRWSTLLWTYLVPVLPIVLLLDSIVSVLRMYSPEELRGLTTGLDSYRWSIGTVRGKPIPVPVLYLVGVPAGSHFAAE
;
A
#
# COMPACT_ATOMS: atom_id res chain seq x y z
N MET A 1 -1.82 8.33 -26.65
CA MET A 1 -3.17 8.75 -26.20
C MET A 1 -3.10 8.92 -24.70
N GLY A 2 -3.16 10.16 -24.15
CA GLY A 2 -3.15 10.37 -22.70
C GLY A 2 -4.55 10.08 -22.16
N MET A 3 -4.67 9.18 -21.19
CA MET A 3 -5.91 9.02 -20.42
C MET A 3 -5.97 10.13 -19.37
N ASP A 4 -7.10 10.81 -19.27
CA ASP A 4 -7.36 11.78 -18.21
C ASP A 4 -7.82 10.98 -16.99
N VAL A 5 -6.92 10.76 -16.03
CA VAL A 5 -7.16 9.95 -14.84
C VAL A 5 -7.19 10.87 -13.62
N THR A 6 -8.30 10.86 -12.89
CA THR A 6 -8.39 11.50 -11.58
C THR A 6 -8.13 10.46 -10.49
N VAL A 7 -7.22 10.77 -9.56
CA VAL A 7 -6.91 9.91 -8.41
C VAL A 7 -7.56 10.48 -7.16
N CYS A 8 -8.36 9.66 -6.46
CA CYS A 8 -8.93 10.02 -5.16
C CYS A 8 -8.15 9.33 -4.04
N LEU A 9 -7.52 10.12 -3.15
CA LEU A 9 -6.86 9.60 -1.96
C LEU A 9 -7.88 9.34 -0.87
N SER A 10 -7.82 8.18 -0.24
CA SER A 10 -8.61 7.81 0.92
C SER A 10 -7.77 6.96 1.86
N ASP A 11 -8.06 6.98 3.16
CA ASP A 11 -7.35 6.22 4.18
C ASP A 11 -8.27 5.94 5.36
N HIS A 12 -7.95 4.91 6.15
CA HIS A 12 -8.65 4.63 7.41
C HIS A 12 -8.39 5.71 8.46
N ASN A 13 -7.20 6.31 8.45
CA ASN A 13 -6.79 7.44 9.29
C ASN A 13 -6.25 8.59 8.41
N PRO A 14 -7.11 9.34 7.72
CA PRO A 14 -6.70 10.28 6.69
C PRO A 14 -5.86 11.43 7.25
N ASP A 15 -4.64 11.61 6.75
CA ASP A 15 -3.86 12.83 6.95
C ASP A 15 -4.30 13.90 5.93
N VAL A 16 -5.36 14.63 6.28
CA VAL A 16 -5.96 15.66 5.42
C VAL A 16 -4.93 16.75 5.04
N VAL A 17 -3.96 17.04 5.92
CA VAL A 17 -2.91 18.04 5.64
C VAL A 17 -1.96 17.53 4.54
N ALA A 18 -1.57 16.26 4.62
CA ALA A 18 -0.77 15.62 3.60
C ALA A 18 -1.54 15.51 2.28
N PHE A 19 -2.81 15.09 2.33
CA PHE A 19 -3.68 15.00 1.15
C PHE A 19 -3.85 16.33 0.43
N GLU A 20 -4.10 17.41 1.16
CA GLU A 20 -4.24 18.74 0.59
C GLU A 20 -2.92 19.23 -0.05
N ARG A 21 -1.78 18.89 0.55
CA ARG A 21 -0.47 19.17 -0.05
C ARG A 21 -0.31 18.46 -1.39
N GLU A 22 -0.61 17.17 -1.47
CA GLU A 22 -0.49 16.40 -2.71
C GLU A 22 -1.47 16.89 -3.78
N ARG A 23 -2.70 17.26 -3.39
CA ARG A 23 -3.68 17.90 -4.29
C ARG A 23 -3.12 19.16 -4.94
N ARG A 24 -2.46 20.02 -4.16
CA ARG A 24 -1.85 21.26 -4.68
C ARG A 24 -0.67 20.97 -5.61
N LEU A 25 0.18 20.02 -5.25
CA LEU A 25 1.35 19.65 -6.05
C LEU A 25 0.97 19.00 -7.39
N SER A 26 -0.09 18.24 -7.43
CA SER A 26 -0.60 17.56 -8.63
C SER A 26 -1.40 18.45 -9.58
N ARG A 27 -1.50 19.76 -9.33
CA ARG A 27 -2.33 20.70 -10.10
C ARG A 27 -3.80 20.23 -10.19
N HIS A 28 -4.32 19.67 -9.10
CA HIS A 28 -5.70 19.14 -8.95
C HIS A 28 -6.02 17.85 -9.73
N ALA A 29 -5.02 17.16 -10.28
CA ALA A 29 -5.21 15.80 -10.78
C ALA A 29 -5.48 14.78 -9.66
N ILE A 30 -5.11 15.13 -8.41
CA ILE A 30 -5.43 14.38 -7.19
C ILE A 30 -6.54 15.11 -6.44
N VAL A 31 -7.57 14.36 -6.06
CA VAL A 31 -8.60 14.75 -5.09
C VAL A 31 -8.48 13.85 -3.85
N TYR A 32 -9.19 14.13 -2.79
CA TYR A 32 -9.16 13.28 -1.60
C TYR A 32 -10.51 13.25 -0.89
N HIS A 33 -10.74 12.15 -0.15
CA HIS A 33 -11.84 12.00 0.78
C HIS A 33 -11.32 12.27 2.20
N ALA A 34 -11.92 13.19 2.92
CA ALA A 34 -11.43 13.66 4.21
C ALA A 34 -11.88 12.78 5.39
N GLU A 35 -12.90 11.96 5.19
CA GLU A 35 -13.42 11.05 6.21
C GLU A 35 -12.69 9.71 6.16
N SER A 36 -12.75 8.97 7.28
CA SER A 36 -12.19 7.62 7.38
C SER A 36 -12.88 6.67 6.40
N VAL A 37 -12.09 5.92 5.63
CA VAL A 37 -12.56 4.90 4.70
C VAL A 37 -11.98 3.55 5.08
N ASP A 38 -12.85 2.62 5.44
CA ASP A 38 -12.49 1.22 5.66
C ASP A 38 -12.42 0.49 4.32
N ALA A 39 -11.26 -0.10 3.99
CA ALA A 39 -11.05 -0.84 2.76
C ALA A 39 -11.96 -2.07 2.63
N THR A 40 -12.48 -2.59 3.75
CA THR A 40 -13.43 -3.72 3.78
C THR A 40 -14.87 -3.30 3.53
N HIS A 41 -15.14 -2.01 3.51
CA HIS A 41 -16.48 -1.44 3.32
C HIS A 41 -16.39 -0.02 2.75
N VAL A 42 -15.99 0.07 1.49
CA VAL A 42 -15.79 1.37 0.80
C VAL A 42 -17.16 1.98 0.43
N PRO A 43 -17.42 3.24 0.79
CA PRO A 43 -18.67 3.91 0.42
C PRO A 43 -18.92 3.90 -1.09
N SER A 44 -20.15 3.63 -1.51
CA SER A 44 -20.56 3.65 -2.93
C SER A 44 -20.39 5.02 -3.60
N ALA A 45 -20.26 6.08 -2.80
CA ALA A 45 -19.94 7.43 -3.28
C ALA A 45 -18.48 7.58 -3.77
N LEU A 46 -17.63 6.58 -3.56
CA LEU A 46 -16.23 6.52 -4.01
C LEU A 46 -16.05 5.42 -5.07
N PRO A 47 -16.65 5.59 -6.27
CA PRO A 47 -16.52 4.62 -7.34
C PRO A 47 -15.12 4.68 -7.97
N GLY A 48 -14.73 3.60 -8.64
CA GLY A 48 -13.54 3.55 -9.47
C GLY A 48 -12.56 2.45 -9.12
N PHE A 49 -11.54 2.33 -9.94
CA PHE A 49 -10.50 1.31 -9.77
C PHE A 49 -9.71 1.58 -8.48
N ARG A 50 -9.74 0.62 -7.55
CA ARG A 50 -9.11 0.73 -6.24
C ARG A 50 -7.65 0.30 -6.29
N THR A 51 -6.77 1.06 -5.65
CA THR A 51 -5.34 0.70 -5.56
C THR A 51 -4.84 0.78 -4.13
N MET A 52 -4.07 -0.23 -3.73
CA MET A 52 -3.40 -0.27 -2.43
C MET A 52 -1.90 -0.49 -2.62
N PHE A 53 -1.08 0.38 -2.02
CA PHE A 53 0.38 0.30 -2.11
C PHE A 53 0.98 0.12 -0.72
N SER A 54 1.66 -1.01 -0.49
CA SER A 54 2.34 -1.35 0.77
C SER A 54 1.46 -1.14 2.01
N ALA A 55 0.18 -1.53 1.91
CA ALA A 55 -0.82 -1.37 2.96
C ALA A 55 -1.63 -2.65 3.21
N PHE A 56 -1.68 -3.54 2.23
CA PHE A 56 -2.52 -4.75 2.32
C PHE A 56 -2.04 -5.73 3.39
N HIS A 57 -0.72 -5.79 3.65
CA HIS A 57 -0.15 -6.61 4.72
C HIS A 57 -0.53 -6.15 6.14
N HIS A 58 -1.10 -4.95 6.32
CA HIS A 58 -1.67 -4.51 7.59
C HIS A 58 -3.02 -5.18 7.90
N LEU A 59 -3.74 -5.64 6.88
CA LEU A 59 -5.00 -6.37 7.02
C LEU A 59 -4.74 -7.80 7.46
N ASP A 60 -5.56 -8.35 8.33
CA ASP A 60 -5.58 -9.78 8.59
C ASP A 60 -6.26 -10.54 7.43
N LEU A 61 -6.21 -11.88 7.45
CA LEU A 61 -6.79 -12.71 6.37
C LEU A 61 -8.28 -12.45 6.15
N GLY A 62 -9.04 -12.20 7.21
CA GLY A 62 -10.47 -11.91 7.13
C GLY A 62 -10.72 -10.53 6.50
N GLN A 63 -10.01 -9.53 6.96
CA GLN A 63 -10.08 -8.16 6.45
C GLN A 63 -9.59 -8.09 4.99
N ALA A 64 -8.48 -8.74 4.66
CA ALA A 64 -7.94 -8.80 3.32
C ALA A 64 -8.95 -9.41 2.34
N ARG A 65 -9.59 -10.55 2.71
CA ARG A 65 -10.64 -11.14 1.92
C ARG A 65 -11.87 -10.24 1.81
N ALA A 66 -12.28 -9.58 2.90
CA ALA A 66 -13.42 -8.67 2.91
C ALA A 66 -13.20 -7.48 1.97
N ALA A 67 -11.98 -6.90 1.94
CA ALA A 67 -11.63 -5.82 1.02
C ALA A 67 -11.71 -6.25 -0.46
N LEU A 68 -11.26 -7.47 -0.79
CA LEU A 68 -11.42 -8.02 -2.15
C LEU A 68 -12.88 -8.28 -2.48
N ALA A 69 -13.65 -8.85 -1.55
CA ALA A 69 -15.07 -9.14 -1.73
C ALA A 69 -15.90 -7.86 -1.88
N ASP A 70 -15.56 -6.80 -1.15
CA ASP A 70 -16.22 -5.49 -1.27
C ASP A 70 -16.01 -4.87 -2.65
N ALA A 71 -14.79 -4.93 -3.20
CA ALA A 71 -14.52 -4.50 -4.57
C ALA A 71 -15.35 -5.29 -5.61
N VAL A 72 -15.43 -6.61 -5.42
CA VAL A 72 -16.26 -7.49 -6.27
C VAL A 72 -17.74 -7.15 -6.17
N ALA A 73 -18.25 -6.91 -4.96
CA ALA A 73 -19.66 -6.55 -4.74
C ALA A 73 -20.05 -5.22 -5.40
N HIS A 74 -19.11 -4.28 -5.49
CA HIS A 74 -19.32 -3.00 -6.17
C HIS A 74 -19.03 -3.06 -7.68
N GLY A 75 -18.53 -4.17 -8.22
CA GLY A 75 -18.14 -4.27 -9.63
C GLY A 75 -16.89 -3.49 -10.00
N GLU A 76 -16.09 -3.07 -9.01
CA GLU A 76 -14.92 -2.21 -9.19
C GLU A 76 -13.64 -3.03 -9.33
N GLY A 77 -12.72 -2.58 -10.20
CA GLY A 77 -11.40 -3.20 -10.27
C GLY A 77 -10.59 -2.92 -9.01
N ILE A 78 -9.69 -3.83 -8.65
CA ILE A 78 -8.79 -3.68 -7.50
C ILE A 78 -7.38 -4.12 -7.85
N ALA A 79 -6.38 -3.34 -7.41
CA ALA A 79 -4.98 -3.72 -7.49
C ALA A 79 -4.27 -3.50 -6.15
N VAL A 80 -3.48 -4.46 -5.77
CA VAL A 80 -2.63 -4.44 -4.58
C VAL A 80 -1.19 -4.59 -5.03
N PHE A 81 -0.33 -3.71 -4.54
CA PHE A 81 1.10 -3.73 -4.79
C PHE A 81 1.85 -3.68 -3.46
N GLU A 82 2.58 -4.75 -3.15
CA GLU A 82 3.35 -4.89 -1.93
C GLU A 82 4.84 -4.94 -2.24
N MET A 83 5.58 -3.98 -1.70
CA MET A 83 7.04 -3.92 -1.90
C MET A 83 7.74 -4.80 -0.87
N GLY A 84 8.45 -5.81 -1.32
CA GLY A 84 9.16 -6.76 -0.47
C GLY A 84 8.60 -8.18 -0.61
N GLY A 85 8.76 -8.96 0.44
CA GLY A 85 8.28 -10.35 0.52
C GLY A 85 8.65 -10.96 1.85
N ARG A 86 8.04 -12.09 2.17
CA ARG A 86 8.36 -12.86 3.38
C ARG A 86 9.64 -13.67 3.14
N GLY A 87 10.60 -13.58 4.05
CA GLY A 87 11.78 -14.42 4.01
C GLY A 87 12.99 -13.85 4.73
N VAL A 88 13.97 -14.71 5.00
CA VAL A 88 15.19 -14.36 5.75
C VAL A 88 15.97 -13.23 5.06
N LEU A 89 16.05 -13.24 3.73
CA LEU A 89 16.76 -12.20 2.99
C LEU A 89 16.11 -10.81 3.21
N MET A 90 14.79 -10.74 3.27
CA MET A 90 14.06 -9.49 3.55
C MET A 90 14.24 -9.05 5.00
N LEU A 91 14.26 -9.98 5.96
CA LEU A 91 14.59 -9.68 7.36
C LEU A 91 16.02 -9.12 7.49
N LEU A 92 16.98 -9.69 6.78
CA LEU A 92 18.34 -9.13 6.74
C LEU A 92 18.40 -7.76 6.06
N ALA A 93 17.60 -7.54 5.02
CA ALA A 93 17.54 -6.26 4.30
C ALA A 93 16.97 -5.10 5.12
N VAL A 94 16.19 -5.37 6.18
CA VAL A 94 15.66 -4.31 7.06
C VAL A 94 16.59 -3.98 8.22
N LEU A 95 17.61 -4.79 8.53
CA LEU A 95 18.55 -4.52 9.62
C LEU A 95 19.26 -3.14 9.53
N PRO A 96 19.62 -2.61 8.34
CA PRO A 96 20.20 -1.27 8.23
C PRO A 96 19.20 -0.12 8.40
N VAL A 97 17.90 -0.37 8.61
CA VAL A 97 16.89 0.69 8.80
C VAL A 97 17.27 1.68 9.89
N PRO A 98 17.73 1.29 11.10
CA PRO A 98 18.15 2.26 12.12
C PRO A 98 19.26 3.19 11.63
N LEU A 99 20.25 2.67 10.93
CA LEU A 99 21.33 3.48 10.36
C LEU A 99 20.81 4.46 9.31
N ARG A 100 19.90 4.01 8.45
CA ARG A 100 19.26 4.90 7.46
C ARG A 100 18.49 6.02 8.15
N VAL A 101 17.73 5.72 9.21
CA VAL A 101 17.00 6.72 10.00
C VAL A 101 17.96 7.76 10.57
N LEU A 102 19.05 7.33 11.22
CA LEU A 102 20.06 8.21 11.76
C LEU A 102 20.68 9.14 10.69
N LEU A 103 20.93 8.61 9.49
CA LEU A 103 21.54 9.39 8.40
C LEU A 103 20.55 10.33 7.71
N THR A 104 19.27 10.01 7.66
CA THR A 104 18.29 10.76 6.83
C THR A 104 17.47 11.78 7.63
N VAL A 105 17.23 11.54 8.92
CA VAL A 105 16.37 12.40 9.76
C VAL A 105 16.78 13.88 9.75
N PRO A 106 18.07 14.27 9.77
CA PRO A 106 18.44 15.69 9.73
C PRO A 106 18.01 16.44 8.46
N PHE A 107 17.77 15.69 7.38
CA PHE A 107 17.42 16.25 6.07
C PHE A 107 15.92 16.26 5.79
N ILE A 108 15.11 15.67 6.67
CA ILE A 108 13.65 15.62 6.52
C ILE A 108 13.06 17.02 6.74
N ARG A 109 12.15 17.42 5.87
CA ARG A 109 11.40 18.68 5.93
C ARG A 109 9.91 18.42 6.09
N PRO A 110 9.16 19.20 6.89
CA PRO A 110 9.62 20.33 7.72
C PRO A 110 10.49 19.88 8.91
N PHE A 111 11.53 20.65 9.22
CA PHE A 111 12.46 20.35 10.31
C PHE A 111 11.76 20.46 11.68
N ARG A 112 11.94 19.45 12.53
CA ARG A 112 11.38 19.42 13.89
C ARG A 112 12.44 18.97 14.90
N TRP A 113 12.73 19.79 15.89
CA TRP A 113 13.67 19.46 16.97
C TRP A 113 13.27 18.20 17.74
N SER A 114 11.95 17.98 17.94
CA SER A 114 11.44 16.76 18.57
C SER A 114 11.85 15.50 17.84
N THR A 115 11.91 15.53 16.51
CA THR A 115 12.34 14.39 15.70
C THR A 115 13.81 14.06 15.97
N LEU A 116 14.69 15.08 16.11
CA LEU A 116 16.09 14.84 16.47
C LEU A 116 16.23 14.26 17.88
N LEU A 117 15.46 14.78 18.85
CA LEU A 117 15.45 14.27 20.21
C LEU A 117 15.12 12.77 20.25
N TRP A 118 14.03 12.36 19.58
CA TRP A 118 13.56 10.98 19.52
C TRP A 118 14.38 10.08 18.61
N THR A 119 15.33 10.63 17.86
CA THR A 119 16.22 9.88 16.99
C THR A 119 17.59 9.68 17.63
N TYR A 120 18.18 10.72 18.24
CA TYR A 120 19.58 10.71 18.66
C TYR A 120 19.77 10.63 20.17
N LEU A 121 18.95 11.33 20.96
CA LEU A 121 19.08 11.32 22.42
C LEU A 121 18.33 10.14 23.04
N VAL A 122 17.10 9.90 22.57
CA VAL A 122 16.31 8.74 22.95
C VAL A 122 15.95 8.01 21.66
N PRO A 123 16.68 6.97 21.22
CA PRO A 123 16.59 6.41 19.87
C PRO A 123 15.31 5.60 19.64
N VAL A 124 14.15 6.20 19.95
CA VAL A 124 12.84 5.56 19.78
C VAL A 124 12.50 5.38 18.32
N LEU A 125 12.73 6.41 17.49
CA LEU A 125 12.38 6.34 16.06
C LEU A 125 13.14 5.23 15.32
N PRO A 126 14.48 5.09 15.45
CA PRO A 126 15.21 3.98 14.81
C PRO A 126 14.72 2.60 15.26
N ILE A 127 14.40 2.44 16.56
CA ILE A 127 13.93 1.17 17.11
C ILE A 127 12.52 0.85 16.62
N VAL A 128 11.59 1.79 16.70
CA VAL A 128 10.21 1.60 16.27
C VAL A 128 10.14 1.27 14.78
N LEU A 129 10.88 2.01 13.93
CA LEU A 129 10.90 1.75 12.49
C LEU A 129 11.56 0.41 12.14
N LEU A 130 12.55 -0.05 12.91
CA LEU A 130 13.10 -1.38 12.73
C LEU A 130 12.07 -2.46 13.07
N LEU A 131 11.41 -2.33 14.24
CA LEU A 131 10.39 -3.30 14.67
C LEU A 131 9.21 -3.33 13.70
N ASP A 132 8.73 -2.18 13.25
CA ASP A 132 7.68 -2.06 12.24
C ASP A 132 8.09 -2.73 10.92
N SER A 133 9.32 -2.50 10.46
CA SER A 133 9.85 -3.14 9.26
C SER A 133 9.92 -4.67 9.40
N ILE A 134 10.34 -5.19 10.56
CA ILE A 134 10.35 -6.62 10.83
C ILE A 134 8.94 -7.20 10.81
N VAL A 135 7.99 -6.55 11.50
CA VAL A 135 6.59 -6.98 11.54
C VAL A 135 5.99 -6.95 10.13
N SER A 136 6.25 -5.91 9.35
CA SER A 136 5.80 -5.79 7.96
C SER A 136 6.30 -6.96 7.11
N VAL A 137 7.60 -7.31 7.19
CA VAL A 137 8.15 -8.47 6.47
C VAL A 137 7.47 -9.77 6.88
N LEU A 138 7.22 -9.97 8.18
CA LEU A 138 6.56 -11.19 8.69
C LEU A 138 5.08 -11.29 8.27
N ARG A 139 4.41 -10.15 8.10
CA ARG A 139 2.99 -10.07 7.71
C ARG A 139 2.77 -10.07 6.20
N MET A 140 3.84 -9.94 5.38
CA MET A 140 3.71 -10.00 3.93
C MET A 140 2.98 -11.27 3.49
N TYR A 141 2.05 -11.14 2.56
CA TYR A 141 1.38 -12.26 1.93
C TYR A 141 2.30 -12.98 0.95
N SER A 142 2.12 -14.28 0.81
CA SER A 142 2.67 -15.04 -0.30
C SER A 142 1.71 -15.04 -1.51
N PRO A 143 2.20 -15.34 -2.73
CA PRO A 143 1.32 -15.50 -3.88
C PRO A 143 0.24 -16.58 -3.67
N GLU A 144 0.57 -17.65 -2.94
CA GLU A 144 -0.35 -18.74 -2.61
C GLU A 144 -1.46 -18.27 -1.66
N GLU A 145 -1.11 -17.52 -0.63
CA GLU A 145 -2.08 -16.92 0.30
C GLU A 145 -3.03 -15.96 -0.45
N LEU A 146 -2.48 -15.12 -1.36
CA LEU A 146 -3.32 -14.24 -2.17
C LEU A 146 -4.28 -15.02 -3.08
N ARG A 147 -3.83 -16.13 -3.70
CA ARG A 147 -4.73 -17.01 -4.46
C ARG A 147 -5.83 -17.60 -3.58
N GLY A 148 -5.50 -17.99 -2.35
CA GLY A 148 -6.49 -18.46 -1.36
C GLY A 148 -7.54 -17.39 -1.06
N LEU A 149 -7.14 -16.12 -0.93
CA LEU A 149 -8.06 -15.00 -0.68
C LEU A 149 -9.04 -14.74 -1.84
N THR A 150 -8.68 -15.10 -3.07
CA THR A 150 -9.55 -14.90 -4.25
C THR A 150 -10.46 -16.09 -4.56
N THR A 151 -10.33 -17.21 -3.83
CA THR A 151 -11.16 -18.40 -4.01
C THR A 151 -12.64 -18.08 -3.79
N GLY A 152 -13.51 -18.49 -4.75
CA GLY A 152 -14.94 -18.20 -4.69
C GLY A 152 -15.34 -16.77 -5.10
N LEU A 153 -14.42 -15.97 -5.62
CA LEU A 153 -14.68 -14.67 -6.24
C LEU A 153 -14.59 -14.79 -7.77
N ASP A 154 -15.34 -15.75 -8.33
CA ASP A 154 -15.21 -16.25 -9.72
C ASP A 154 -15.76 -15.28 -10.77
N SER A 155 -16.52 -14.26 -10.34
CA SER A 155 -16.97 -13.17 -11.24
C SER A 155 -15.85 -12.24 -11.68
N TYR A 156 -14.62 -12.43 -11.14
CA TYR A 156 -13.44 -11.63 -11.46
C TYR A 156 -12.33 -12.50 -12.08
N ARG A 157 -11.57 -11.88 -12.95
CA ARG A 157 -10.29 -12.40 -13.42
C ARG A 157 -9.18 -11.85 -12.54
N TRP A 158 -8.44 -12.75 -11.90
CA TRP A 158 -7.35 -12.43 -10.97
C TRP A 158 -5.99 -12.68 -11.62
N SER A 159 -5.10 -11.70 -11.53
CA SER A 159 -3.69 -11.83 -11.91
C SER A 159 -2.83 -11.60 -10.68
N ILE A 160 -2.06 -12.61 -10.29
CA ILE A 160 -1.24 -12.60 -9.07
C ILE A 160 0.17 -13.04 -9.44
N GLY A 161 1.15 -12.24 -9.05
CA GLY A 161 2.54 -12.55 -9.37
C GLY A 161 3.54 -11.67 -8.62
N THR A 162 4.80 -11.84 -8.98
CA THR A 162 5.90 -11.04 -8.42
C THR A 162 6.75 -10.50 -9.54
N VAL A 163 6.99 -9.21 -9.54
CA VAL A 163 7.87 -8.51 -10.49
C VAL A 163 9.11 -8.01 -9.75
N ARG A 164 10.27 -8.09 -10.40
CA ARG A 164 11.52 -7.50 -9.90
C ARG A 164 11.96 -6.38 -10.84
N GLY A 165 12.03 -5.17 -10.28
CA GLY A 165 12.50 -4.00 -11.02
C GLY A 165 14.01 -3.87 -11.06
N LYS A 166 14.53 -3.11 -12.01
CA LYS A 166 15.91 -2.61 -12.00
C LYS A 166 15.86 -1.11 -11.69
N PRO A 167 16.83 -0.52 -10.99
CA PRO A 167 18.11 -1.07 -10.52
C PRO A 167 18.03 -1.77 -9.16
N ILE A 168 16.93 -1.64 -8.41
CA ILE A 168 16.78 -2.23 -7.07
C ILE A 168 16.02 -3.54 -7.20
N PRO A 169 16.64 -4.71 -6.88
CA PRO A 169 16.01 -6.01 -7.06
C PRO A 169 15.01 -6.37 -5.96
N VAL A 170 14.34 -5.38 -5.35
CA VAL A 170 13.28 -5.63 -4.39
C VAL A 170 12.08 -6.20 -5.14
N PRO A 171 11.58 -7.38 -4.76
CA PRO A 171 10.39 -7.93 -5.39
C PRO A 171 9.17 -7.07 -5.07
N VAL A 172 8.31 -6.89 -6.05
CA VAL A 172 6.97 -6.31 -5.87
C VAL A 172 5.96 -7.41 -6.10
N LEU A 173 5.27 -7.83 -5.05
CA LEU A 173 4.13 -8.72 -5.14
C LEU A 173 2.93 -7.91 -5.61
N TYR A 174 2.21 -8.41 -6.61
CA TYR A 174 0.99 -7.78 -7.09
C TYR A 174 -0.19 -8.75 -7.11
N LEU A 175 -1.36 -8.19 -6.87
CA LEU A 175 -2.65 -8.81 -7.13
C LEU A 175 -3.50 -7.80 -7.89
N VAL A 176 -4.05 -8.18 -9.02
CA VAL A 176 -4.97 -7.37 -9.81
C VAL A 176 -6.23 -8.18 -10.07
N GLY A 177 -7.38 -7.62 -9.73
CA GLY A 177 -8.69 -8.18 -9.98
C GLY A 177 -9.55 -7.25 -10.81
N VAL A 178 -10.14 -7.77 -11.88
CA VAL A 178 -11.07 -7.03 -12.74
C VAL A 178 -12.29 -7.88 -13.06
N PRO A 179 -13.49 -7.29 -13.26
CA PRO A 179 -14.67 -8.04 -13.67
C PRO A 179 -14.39 -8.89 -14.92
N ALA A 180 -14.82 -10.14 -14.95
CA ALA A 180 -14.49 -11.10 -16.00
C ALA A 180 -14.92 -10.63 -17.41
N GLY A 181 -15.94 -9.76 -17.51
CA GLY A 181 -16.42 -9.16 -18.75
C GLY A 181 -15.74 -7.87 -19.19
N SER A 182 -14.79 -7.34 -18.40
CA SER A 182 -14.10 -6.09 -18.74
C SER A 182 -13.01 -6.33 -19.77
N HIS A 183 -12.92 -5.42 -20.76
CA HIS A 183 -11.88 -5.44 -21.81
C HIS A 183 -10.55 -4.85 -21.30
N PHE A 184 -10.05 -5.31 -20.15
CA PHE A 184 -8.66 -5.06 -19.80
C PHE A 184 -7.81 -6.15 -20.46
N ALA A 185 -7.23 -5.84 -21.62
CA ALA A 185 -6.17 -6.65 -22.21
C ALA A 185 -4.92 -6.47 -21.32
N ALA A 186 -4.55 -7.51 -20.58
CA ALA A 186 -3.19 -7.66 -20.09
C ALA A 186 -2.39 -8.23 -21.29
N GLU A 187 -1.73 -7.36 -22.05
CA GLU A 187 -0.62 -7.75 -22.92
C GLU A 187 0.66 -7.97 -22.12
#